data_8584577f7176122d3338a11decf43a26
#
_entry.id   8584577f7176122d3338a11decf43a26
#
_cell.length_a   1.000
_cell.length_b   1.000
_cell.length_c   1.000
_cell.angle_alpha   90.00
_cell.angle_beta   90.00
_cell.angle_gamma   90.00
#
_symmetry.space_group_name_H-M   'P 1'
#
loop_
_entity.id
_entity.type
_entity.pdbx_description
1 polymer ?
#
loop_
_entity_poly.entity_id
_entity_poly.type
_entity_poly.pdbx_seq_one_letter_code
_entity_poly.pdbx_strand_id
1 'polypeptide(L)'
;MKIAVPILLTVVYTIALWFGGTLSKRIGLEVSNNTYVNGQLNYQILLLLITGVSLLTTYLLNKENFLTYFSIWQTSIPGEELKLFGIKQGDSWLNTGLSLCVVITGVTAIFMYFQLKKADVDWSILQSGIFWILLFSLTNSFGEEMIYRMGLVSPLSGLLAPTTIFLISAIVFGLAHINGMPSGIIGISLAGILGFVLAKSIFETHGFFWAWLIHFLQDVVIIGSLYLMNKPT
;
A
#
# COMPACT_ATOMS: atom_id res chain seq x y z
N MET A 1 -26.88 -1.09 4.82
CA MET A 1 -26.26 0.09 4.20
C MET A 1 -24.88 0.38 4.81
N LYS A 2 -24.71 0.51 6.14
CA LYS A 2 -23.42 0.91 6.77
C LYS A 2 -22.23 0.01 6.44
N ILE A 3 -22.40 -1.29 6.21
CA ILE A 3 -21.32 -2.23 5.85
C ILE A 3 -21.03 -2.22 4.36
N ALA A 4 -22.06 -2.22 3.52
CA ALA A 4 -21.89 -2.33 2.08
C ALA A 4 -21.25 -1.08 1.43
N VAL A 5 -21.56 0.11 1.95
CA VAL A 5 -21.10 1.38 1.36
C VAL A 5 -19.58 1.51 1.36
N PRO A 6 -18.85 1.32 2.49
CA PRO A 6 -17.37 1.43 2.46
C PRO A 6 -16.73 0.38 1.54
N ILE A 7 -17.26 -0.84 1.50
CA ILE A 7 -16.75 -1.91 0.62
C ILE A 7 -16.94 -1.51 -0.85
N LEU A 8 -18.14 -1.08 -1.23
CA LEU A 8 -18.44 -0.66 -2.59
C LEU A 8 -17.60 0.55 -3.03
N LEU A 9 -17.40 1.53 -2.16
CA LEU A 9 -16.55 2.69 -2.46
C LEU A 9 -15.10 2.24 -2.70
N THR A 10 -14.54 1.37 -1.84
CA THR A 10 -13.19 0.86 -2.03
C THR A 10 -13.06 0.08 -3.35
N VAL A 11 -14.06 -0.72 -3.72
CA VAL A 11 -14.10 -1.41 -5.03
C VAL A 11 -14.16 -0.40 -6.18
N VAL A 12 -14.95 0.67 -6.07
CA VAL A 12 -15.01 1.72 -7.11
C VAL A 12 -13.66 2.42 -7.25
N TYR A 13 -12.97 2.75 -6.14
CA TYR A 13 -11.63 3.32 -6.19
C TYR A 13 -10.61 2.34 -6.82
N THR A 14 -10.70 1.05 -6.49
CA THR A 14 -9.88 0.00 -7.11
C THR A 14 -10.08 -0.04 -8.63
N ILE A 15 -11.33 -0.02 -9.09
CA ILE A 15 -11.64 0.00 -10.53
C ILE A 15 -11.07 1.27 -11.18
N ALA A 16 -11.20 2.44 -10.54
CA ALA A 16 -10.62 3.68 -11.05
C ALA A 16 -9.07 3.58 -11.17
N LEU A 17 -8.41 2.97 -10.19
CA LEU A 17 -6.96 2.74 -10.22
C LEU A 17 -6.53 1.69 -11.27
N TRP A 18 -7.34 0.68 -11.57
CA TRP A 18 -7.05 -0.24 -12.68
C TRP A 18 -6.99 0.49 -14.04
N PHE A 19 -7.81 1.50 -14.21
CA PHE A 19 -7.75 2.39 -15.38
C PHE A 19 -6.78 3.56 -15.17
N GLY A 20 -6.06 3.58 -14.06
CA GLY A 20 -5.18 4.68 -13.64
C GLY A 20 -4.13 5.04 -14.69
N GLY A 21 -3.50 4.05 -15.33
CA GLY A 21 -2.54 4.28 -16.41
C GLY A 21 -3.13 5.01 -17.63
N THR A 22 -4.43 4.82 -17.91
CA THR A 22 -5.12 5.54 -19.00
C THR A 22 -5.62 6.90 -18.53
N LEU A 23 -6.18 6.98 -17.34
CA LEU A 23 -6.73 8.21 -16.78
C LEU A 23 -5.63 9.24 -16.48
N SER A 24 -4.50 8.82 -15.94
CA SER A 24 -3.38 9.68 -15.59
C SER A 24 -2.73 10.36 -16.81
N LYS A 25 -2.78 9.72 -17.99
CA LYS A 25 -2.28 10.35 -19.24
C LYS A 25 -2.98 11.66 -19.56
N ARG A 26 -4.22 11.87 -19.08
CA ARG A 26 -4.96 13.12 -19.28
C ARG A 26 -4.43 14.29 -18.46
N ILE A 27 -3.64 14.01 -17.41
CA ILE A 27 -2.98 15.05 -16.60
C ILE A 27 -1.87 15.71 -17.41
N GLY A 28 -1.07 14.91 -18.15
CA GLY A 28 -0.15 15.40 -19.17
C GLY A 28 1.04 16.21 -18.65
N LEU A 29 1.44 16.03 -17.38
CA LEU A 29 2.62 16.71 -16.83
C LEU A 29 3.90 16.03 -17.30
N GLU A 30 4.83 16.84 -17.82
CA GLU A 30 6.18 16.45 -18.24
C GLU A 30 7.19 17.33 -17.50
N VAL A 31 7.79 16.78 -16.44
CA VAL A 31 8.75 17.50 -15.58
C VAL A 31 10.17 16.93 -15.68
N SER A 32 10.33 15.85 -16.42
CA SER A 32 11.60 15.14 -16.60
C SER A 32 11.75 14.66 -18.04
N ASN A 33 12.99 14.52 -18.48
CA ASN A 33 13.28 13.84 -19.75
C ASN A 33 13.06 12.32 -19.67
N ASN A 34 12.83 11.78 -18.47
CA ASN A 34 12.53 10.36 -18.28
C ASN A 34 11.01 10.13 -18.37
N THR A 35 10.58 9.41 -19.41
CA THR A 35 9.17 9.11 -19.66
C THR A 35 8.53 8.28 -18.55
N TYR A 36 9.29 7.38 -17.89
CA TYR A 36 8.82 6.63 -16.73
C TYR A 36 8.49 7.56 -15.56
N VAL A 37 9.37 8.53 -15.27
CA VAL A 37 9.15 9.52 -14.21
C VAL A 37 7.87 10.32 -14.46
N ASN A 38 7.68 10.81 -15.68
CA ASN A 38 6.49 11.58 -16.05
C ASN A 38 5.21 10.72 -15.94
N GLY A 39 5.27 9.48 -16.41
CA GLY A 39 4.15 8.52 -16.28
C GLY A 39 3.80 8.23 -14.82
N GLN A 40 4.80 7.98 -13.99
CA GLN A 40 4.61 7.73 -12.55
C GLN A 40 4.09 8.99 -11.84
N LEU A 41 4.63 10.17 -12.13
CA LEU A 41 4.16 11.41 -11.52
C LEU A 41 2.66 11.63 -11.79
N ASN A 42 2.25 11.49 -13.05
CA ASN A 42 0.84 11.64 -13.42
C ASN A 42 -0.05 10.59 -12.71
N TYR A 43 0.43 9.35 -12.57
CA TYR A 43 -0.27 8.30 -11.82
C TYR A 43 -0.38 8.63 -10.33
N GLN A 44 0.70 9.12 -9.71
CA GLN A 44 0.70 9.48 -8.29
C GLN A 44 -0.25 10.65 -7.99
N ILE A 45 -0.35 11.64 -8.89
CA ILE A 45 -1.33 12.72 -8.75
C ILE A 45 -2.76 12.16 -8.79
N LEU A 46 -3.08 11.28 -9.73
CA LEU A 46 -4.38 10.63 -9.78
C LEU A 46 -4.68 9.83 -8.52
N LEU A 47 -3.69 9.04 -8.05
CA LEU A 47 -3.82 8.27 -6.81
C LEU A 47 -4.10 9.17 -5.61
N LEU A 48 -3.37 10.29 -5.46
CA LEU A 48 -3.58 11.24 -4.37
C LEU A 48 -4.95 11.93 -4.43
N LEU A 49 -5.47 12.23 -5.63
CA LEU A 49 -6.83 12.74 -5.80
C LEU A 49 -7.88 11.71 -5.32
N ILE A 50 -7.75 10.45 -5.73
CA ILE A 50 -8.63 9.37 -5.27
C ILE A 50 -8.48 9.16 -3.76
N THR A 51 -7.26 9.24 -3.23
CA THR A 51 -6.98 9.17 -1.78
C THR A 51 -7.71 10.28 -1.03
N GLY A 52 -7.66 11.52 -1.51
CA GLY A 52 -8.38 12.64 -0.90
C GLY A 52 -9.89 12.40 -0.85
N VAL A 53 -10.47 11.88 -1.93
CA VAL A 53 -11.89 11.50 -1.97
C VAL A 53 -12.18 10.34 -1.01
N SER A 54 -11.30 9.34 -0.94
CA SER A 54 -11.42 8.21 0.00
C SER A 54 -11.38 8.67 1.46
N LEU A 55 -10.45 9.53 1.82
CA LEU A 55 -10.36 10.08 3.18
C LEU A 55 -11.61 10.89 3.54
N LEU A 56 -12.08 11.75 2.63
CA LEU A 56 -13.29 12.53 2.85
C LEU A 56 -14.51 11.63 3.05
N THR A 57 -14.70 10.64 2.19
CA THR A 57 -15.85 9.71 2.30
C THR A 57 -15.76 8.86 3.56
N THR A 58 -14.56 8.40 3.94
CA THR A 58 -14.35 7.64 5.18
C THR A 58 -14.68 8.49 6.41
N TYR A 59 -14.23 9.75 6.43
CA TYR A 59 -14.56 10.70 7.50
C TYR A 59 -16.07 10.93 7.61
N LEU A 60 -16.76 11.12 6.48
CA LEU A 60 -18.22 11.34 6.46
C LEU A 60 -19.01 10.09 6.88
N LEU A 61 -18.49 8.89 6.60
CA LEU A 61 -19.15 7.63 6.99
C LEU A 61 -19.06 7.36 8.50
N ASN A 62 -17.91 7.64 9.11
CA ASN A 62 -17.71 7.45 10.56
C ASN A 62 -16.59 8.36 11.09
N LYS A 63 -16.94 9.59 11.44
CA LYS A 63 -16.00 10.60 11.93
C LYS A 63 -15.20 10.15 13.16
N GLU A 64 -15.87 9.50 14.12
CA GLU A 64 -15.24 9.11 15.40
C GLU A 64 -14.16 8.05 15.16
N ASN A 65 -14.50 6.98 14.44
CA ASN A 65 -13.54 5.95 14.10
C ASN A 65 -12.43 6.49 13.18
N PHE A 66 -12.77 7.39 12.22
CA PHE A 66 -11.76 8.02 11.38
C PHE A 66 -10.70 8.73 12.24
N LEU A 67 -11.10 9.58 13.16
CA LEU A 67 -10.17 10.30 14.04
C LEU A 67 -9.39 9.36 14.96
N THR A 68 -9.99 8.24 15.37
CA THR A 68 -9.30 7.21 16.18
C THR A 68 -8.17 6.54 15.41
N TYR A 69 -8.42 6.13 14.15
CA TYR A 69 -7.45 5.38 13.35
C TYR A 69 -6.50 6.27 12.52
N PHE A 70 -6.85 7.53 12.28
CA PHE A 70 -5.99 8.49 11.58
C PHE A 70 -4.96 9.10 12.52
N SER A 71 -4.10 8.24 13.04
CA SER A 71 -3.02 8.57 13.96
C SER A 71 -1.72 7.92 13.50
N ILE A 72 -0.58 8.57 13.77
CA ILE A 72 0.74 8.05 13.42
C ILE A 72 1.52 7.55 14.64
N TRP A 73 1.11 7.88 15.86
CA TRP A 73 1.99 7.84 17.03
C TRP A 73 1.89 6.61 17.92
N GLN A 74 0.92 5.74 17.71
CA GLN A 74 0.72 4.56 18.56
C GLN A 74 1.50 3.36 18.02
N THR A 75 2.83 3.31 18.28
CA THR A 75 3.74 2.34 17.65
C THR A 75 4.10 1.13 18.50
N SER A 76 3.84 1.16 19.83
CA SER A 76 4.35 0.13 20.77
C SER A 76 3.28 -0.69 21.47
N ILE A 77 2.02 -0.60 21.05
CA ILE A 77 0.91 -1.33 21.66
C ILE A 77 1.10 -2.84 21.51
N PRO A 78 0.80 -3.66 22.54
CA PRO A 78 0.78 -5.12 22.43
C PRO A 78 -0.25 -5.58 21.41
N GLY A 79 0.16 -6.51 20.54
CA GLY A 79 -0.68 -7.09 19.50
C GLY A 79 -1.33 -8.41 19.93
N GLU A 80 -2.37 -8.80 19.21
CA GLU A 80 -2.96 -10.11 19.31
C GLU A 80 -2.18 -11.16 18.52
N GLU A 81 -2.23 -12.40 18.99
CA GLU A 81 -1.52 -13.52 18.38
C GLU A 81 -1.90 -13.70 16.90
N LEU A 82 -0.89 -13.92 16.06
CA LEU A 82 -1.05 -14.36 14.68
C LEU A 82 0.02 -15.38 14.33
N LYS A 83 -0.23 -16.64 14.69
CA LYS A 83 0.72 -17.77 14.59
C LYS A 83 1.36 -17.91 13.22
N LEU A 84 0.57 -17.72 12.15
CA LEU A 84 1.05 -17.82 10.77
C LEU A 84 2.21 -16.88 10.44
N PHE A 85 2.27 -15.73 11.13
CA PHE A 85 3.30 -14.72 10.95
C PHE A 85 4.30 -14.66 12.12
N GLY A 86 4.25 -15.65 13.02
CA GLY A 86 5.14 -15.71 14.18
C GLY A 86 4.87 -14.65 15.26
N ILE A 87 3.74 -13.92 15.17
CA ILE A 87 3.32 -12.93 16.17
C ILE A 87 2.70 -13.67 17.35
N LYS A 88 3.29 -13.50 18.54
CA LYS A 88 2.80 -14.10 19.78
C LYS A 88 1.87 -13.13 20.51
N GLN A 89 1.01 -13.69 21.35
CA GLN A 89 0.16 -12.89 22.22
C GLN A 89 0.99 -11.92 23.08
N GLY A 90 0.66 -10.63 22.98
CA GLY A 90 1.34 -9.59 23.73
C GLY A 90 2.66 -9.09 23.15
N ASP A 91 3.09 -9.60 21.98
CA ASP A 91 4.23 -9.01 21.26
C ASP A 91 3.93 -7.53 20.94
N SER A 92 4.91 -6.68 21.22
CA SER A 92 4.78 -5.25 20.90
C SER A 92 4.80 -5.02 19.39
N TRP A 93 3.91 -4.15 18.90
CA TRP A 93 3.95 -3.72 17.50
C TRP A 93 5.28 -3.06 17.12
N LEU A 94 6.02 -2.49 18.08
CA LEU A 94 7.37 -2.01 17.80
C LEU A 94 8.27 -3.15 17.29
N ASN A 95 8.31 -4.27 18.00
CA ASN A 95 9.14 -5.43 17.61
C ASN A 95 8.57 -6.14 16.37
N THR A 96 7.26 -6.35 16.36
CA THR A 96 6.55 -6.99 15.25
C THR A 96 6.68 -6.16 13.96
N GLY A 97 6.42 -4.86 14.03
CA GLY A 97 6.49 -3.96 12.89
C GLY A 97 7.90 -3.87 12.31
N LEU A 98 8.93 -3.73 13.16
CA LEU A 98 10.34 -3.76 12.72
C LEU A 98 10.71 -5.09 12.06
N SER A 99 10.29 -6.21 12.64
CA SER A 99 10.53 -7.55 12.07
C SER A 99 9.84 -7.68 10.70
N LEU A 100 8.60 -7.22 10.57
CA LEU A 100 7.86 -7.24 9.30
C LEU A 100 8.50 -6.31 8.26
N CYS A 101 8.99 -5.13 8.66
CA CYS A 101 9.78 -4.26 7.76
C CYS A 101 10.96 -5.02 7.16
N VAL A 102 11.74 -5.70 7.98
CA VAL A 102 12.93 -6.46 7.52
C VAL A 102 12.53 -7.64 6.64
N VAL A 103 11.58 -8.46 7.09
CA VAL A 103 11.18 -9.69 6.39
C VAL A 103 10.51 -9.37 5.05
N ILE A 104 9.52 -8.48 5.03
CA ILE A 104 8.75 -8.16 3.82
C ILE A 104 9.65 -7.45 2.81
N THR A 105 10.41 -6.44 3.23
CA THR A 105 11.35 -5.74 2.36
C THR A 105 12.44 -6.68 1.84
N GLY A 106 12.98 -7.55 2.70
CA GLY A 106 14.00 -8.52 2.31
C GLY A 106 13.51 -9.54 1.29
N VAL A 107 12.33 -10.12 1.50
CA VAL A 107 11.71 -11.05 0.53
C VAL A 107 11.43 -10.34 -0.80
N THR A 108 10.90 -9.13 -0.76
CA THR A 108 10.67 -8.31 -1.95
C THR A 108 11.98 -8.00 -2.68
N ALA A 109 13.04 -7.64 -1.94
CA ALA A 109 14.34 -7.35 -2.53
C ALA A 109 14.96 -8.57 -3.22
N ILE A 110 14.85 -9.75 -2.62
CA ILE A 110 15.30 -11.02 -3.23
C ILE A 110 14.53 -11.29 -4.53
N PHE A 111 13.20 -11.15 -4.50
CA PHE A 111 12.38 -11.35 -5.70
C PHE A 111 12.75 -10.35 -6.81
N MET A 112 12.85 -9.08 -6.49
CA MET A 112 13.18 -8.02 -7.46
C MET A 112 14.61 -8.15 -7.98
N TYR A 113 15.57 -8.61 -7.17
CA TYR A 113 16.94 -8.89 -7.62
C TYR A 113 16.97 -9.90 -8.78
N PHE A 114 16.18 -10.98 -8.70
CA PHE A 114 16.10 -11.94 -9.80
C PHE A 114 15.45 -11.35 -11.07
N GLN A 115 14.54 -10.41 -10.94
CA GLN A 115 13.97 -9.70 -12.09
C GLN A 115 15.00 -8.75 -12.72
N LEU A 116 15.71 -7.97 -11.91
CA LEU A 116 16.77 -7.05 -12.36
C LEU A 116 17.91 -7.79 -13.06
N LYS A 117 18.33 -8.96 -12.54
CA LYS A 117 19.36 -9.78 -13.16
C LYS A 117 18.99 -10.24 -14.57
N LYS A 118 17.69 -10.45 -14.85
CA LYS A 118 17.21 -10.82 -16.18
C LYS A 118 17.14 -9.61 -17.14
N ALA A 119 16.97 -8.41 -16.60
CA ALA A 119 16.74 -7.20 -17.36
C ALA A 119 18.02 -6.46 -17.79
N ASP A 120 19.21 -6.91 -17.33
CA ASP A 120 20.52 -6.29 -17.64
C ASP A 120 20.50 -4.77 -17.40
N VAL A 121 20.27 -4.37 -16.16
CA VAL A 121 20.06 -2.97 -15.76
C VAL A 121 21.38 -2.23 -15.55
N ASP A 122 21.37 -0.92 -15.80
CA ASP A 122 22.45 -0.02 -15.45
C ASP A 122 22.23 0.58 -14.03
N TRP A 123 23.04 0.11 -13.08
CA TRP A 123 22.95 0.58 -11.68
C TRP A 123 23.41 2.04 -11.50
N SER A 124 24.16 2.62 -12.43
CA SER A 124 24.66 3.99 -12.31
C SER A 124 23.54 5.01 -12.30
N ILE A 125 22.38 4.70 -12.88
CA ILE A 125 21.22 5.61 -12.91
C ILE A 125 20.46 5.69 -11.59
N LEU A 126 20.72 4.77 -10.64
CA LEU A 126 19.97 4.73 -9.37
C LEU A 126 20.12 6.03 -8.57
N GLN A 127 21.34 6.60 -8.56
CA GLN A 127 21.60 7.84 -7.82
C GLN A 127 20.75 9.02 -8.36
N SER A 128 20.60 9.13 -9.67
CA SER A 128 19.79 10.18 -10.29
C SER A 128 18.29 10.00 -10.06
N GLY A 129 17.86 8.76 -9.80
CA GLY A 129 16.46 8.38 -9.55
C GLY A 129 16.01 8.45 -8.10
N ILE A 130 16.94 8.56 -7.12
CA ILE A 130 16.64 8.36 -5.70
C ILE A 130 15.50 9.27 -5.19
N PHE A 131 15.48 10.53 -5.61
CA PHE A 131 14.41 11.47 -5.25
C PHE A 131 13.04 10.98 -5.73
N TRP A 132 12.94 10.56 -6.98
CA TRP A 132 11.70 10.06 -7.57
C TRP A 132 11.25 8.74 -6.96
N ILE A 133 12.20 7.83 -6.72
CA ILE A 133 11.93 6.55 -6.07
C ILE A 133 11.32 6.78 -4.69
N LEU A 134 11.94 7.62 -3.87
CA LEU A 134 11.42 7.92 -2.53
C LEU A 134 10.09 8.65 -2.57
N LEU A 135 9.93 9.64 -3.45
CA LEU A 135 8.68 10.40 -3.58
C LEU A 135 7.52 9.48 -4.00
N PHE A 136 7.74 8.66 -5.02
CA PHE A 136 6.68 7.77 -5.52
C PHE A 136 6.37 6.65 -4.53
N SER A 137 7.36 6.10 -3.84
CA SER A 137 7.14 5.11 -2.78
C SER A 137 6.34 5.70 -1.62
N LEU A 138 6.66 6.94 -1.23
CA LEU A 138 5.95 7.65 -0.15
C LEU A 138 4.48 7.88 -0.51
N THR A 139 4.23 8.40 -1.72
CA THR A 139 2.87 8.74 -2.15
C THR A 139 2.05 7.50 -2.48
N ASN A 140 2.66 6.47 -3.08
CA ASN A 140 1.98 5.22 -3.42
C ASN A 140 1.53 4.49 -2.17
N SER A 141 2.47 4.19 -1.28
CA SER A 141 2.16 3.47 -0.03
C SER A 141 1.14 4.24 0.82
N PHE A 142 1.29 5.57 0.97
CA PHE A 142 0.31 6.38 1.69
C PHE A 142 -1.08 6.30 1.05
N GLY A 143 -1.17 6.52 -0.27
CA GLY A 143 -2.44 6.50 -0.99
C GLY A 143 -3.15 5.17 -0.87
N GLU A 144 -2.42 4.08 -1.08
CA GLU A 144 -2.99 2.74 -0.99
C GLU A 144 -3.42 2.37 0.44
N GLU A 145 -2.62 2.72 1.47
CA GLU A 145 -3.03 2.49 2.85
C GLU A 145 -4.30 3.26 3.22
N MET A 146 -4.43 4.51 2.75
CA MET A 146 -5.64 5.31 3.00
C MET A 146 -6.87 4.74 2.29
N ILE A 147 -6.73 4.23 1.07
CA ILE A 147 -7.85 3.66 0.30
C ILE A 147 -8.25 2.28 0.85
N TYR A 148 -7.29 1.37 1.00
CA TYR A 148 -7.57 -0.04 1.24
C TYR A 148 -7.65 -0.41 2.73
N ARG A 149 -6.99 0.33 3.63
CA ARG A 149 -7.02 0.06 5.07
C ARG A 149 -7.88 1.07 5.81
N MET A 150 -7.55 2.34 5.72
CA MET A 150 -8.37 3.37 6.38
C MET A 150 -9.81 3.37 5.85
N GLY A 151 -10.00 3.22 4.53
CA GLY A 151 -11.31 3.16 3.88
C GLY A 151 -12.18 1.96 4.30
N LEU A 152 -11.58 0.91 4.89
CA LEU A 152 -12.29 -0.28 5.35
C LEU A 152 -12.25 -0.42 6.88
N VAL A 153 -11.07 -0.32 7.50
CA VAL A 153 -10.92 -0.52 8.97
C VAL A 153 -11.75 0.51 9.73
N SER A 154 -11.60 1.79 9.42
CA SER A 154 -12.27 2.86 10.14
C SER A 154 -13.80 2.74 10.10
N PRO A 155 -14.47 2.67 8.93
CA PRO A 155 -15.93 2.65 8.90
C PRO A 155 -16.56 1.32 9.31
N LEU A 156 -15.81 0.19 9.23
CA LEU A 156 -16.31 -1.14 9.56
C LEU A 156 -16.04 -1.56 11.02
N SER A 157 -15.14 -0.85 11.71
CA SER A 157 -14.88 -1.09 13.14
C SER A 157 -16.13 -0.89 13.98
N GLY A 158 -16.40 -1.86 14.85
CA GLY A 158 -17.63 -1.92 15.66
C GLY A 158 -18.86 -2.44 14.91
N LEU A 159 -18.79 -2.64 13.57
CA LEU A 159 -19.88 -3.23 12.77
C LEU A 159 -19.61 -4.69 12.40
N LEU A 160 -18.34 -5.09 12.28
CA LEU A 160 -17.90 -6.44 11.94
C LEU A 160 -16.81 -6.89 12.90
N ALA A 161 -16.64 -8.22 13.00
CA ALA A 161 -15.50 -8.80 13.72
C ALA A 161 -14.17 -8.35 13.06
N PRO A 162 -13.11 -8.06 13.84
CA PRO A 162 -11.83 -7.57 13.31
C PRO A 162 -11.26 -8.44 12.18
N THR A 163 -11.24 -9.77 12.38
CA THR A 163 -10.75 -10.73 11.36
C THR A 163 -11.53 -10.62 10.05
N THR A 164 -12.84 -10.36 10.09
CA THR A 164 -13.65 -10.16 8.88
C THR A 164 -13.23 -8.90 8.14
N ILE A 165 -12.93 -7.81 8.84
CA ILE A 165 -12.43 -6.55 8.25
C ILE A 165 -11.08 -6.81 7.56
N PHE A 166 -10.17 -7.53 8.23
CA PHE A 166 -8.85 -7.85 7.68
C PHE A 166 -8.96 -8.73 6.42
N LEU A 167 -9.87 -9.71 6.40
CA LEU A 167 -10.13 -10.54 5.22
C LEU A 167 -10.72 -9.74 4.06
N ILE A 168 -11.64 -8.82 4.31
CA ILE A 168 -12.18 -7.92 3.27
C ILE A 168 -11.05 -7.07 2.69
N SER A 169 -10.21 -6.47 3.53
CA SER A 169 -9.04 -5.70 3.08
C SER A 169 -8.08 -6.56 2.26
N ALA A 170 -7.79 -7.77 2.72
CA ALA A 170 -6.94 -8.74 2.02
C ALA A 170 -7.46 -9.09 0.63
N ILE A 171 -8.75 -9.36 0.51
CA ILE A 171 -9.39 -9.75 -0.76
C ILE A 171 -9.38 -8.57 -1.73
N VAL A 172 -9.83 -7.39 -1.30
CA VAL A 172 -9.91 -6.23 -2.20
C VAL A 172 -8.52 -5.78 -2.65
N PHE A 173 -7.56 -5.70 -1.73
CA PHE A 173 -6.18 -5.34 -2.03
C PHE A 173 -5.46 -6.40 -2.89
N GLY A 174 -5.66 -7.67 -2.58
CA GLY A 174 -5.14 -8.78 -3.39
C GLY A 174 -5.64 -8.69 -4.84
N LEU A 175 -6.95 -8.54 -5.04
CA LEU A 175 -7.54 -8.40 -6.37
C LEU A 175 -7.03 -7.17 -7.11
N ALA A 176 -6.77 -6.06 -6.41
CA ALA A 176 -6.17 -4.86 -7.00
C ALA A 176 -4.81 -5.15 -7.67
N HIS A 177 -4.07 -6.16 -7.18
CA HIS A 177 -2.73 -6.54 -7.62
C HIS A 177 -2.68 -7.66 -8.68
N ILE A 178 -3.83 -7.99 -9.31
CA ILE A 178 -3.88 -9.02 -10.38
C ILE A 178 -2.90 -8.73 -11.53
N ASN A 179 -2.66 -7.45 -11.83
CA ASN A 179 -1.72 -6.97 -12.84
C ASN A 179 -0.42 -6.42 -12.21
N GLY A 180 -0.18 -6.67 -10.92
CA GLY A 180 1.01 -6.22 -10.20
C GLY A 180 2.28 -6.98 -10.55
N MET A 181 3.31 -6.84 -9.74
CA MET A 181 4.56 -7.57 -9.87
C MET A 181 4.88 -8.29 -8.54
N PRO A 182 4.78 -9.63 -8.48
CA PRO A 182 4.33 -10.56 -9.54
C PRO A 182 2.86 -10.41 -9.89
N SER A 183 2.48 -10.74 -11.13
CA SER A 183 1.09 -10.69 -11.61
C SER A 183 0.33 -12.00 -11.35
N GLY A 184 -0.99 -11.97 -11.58
CA GLY A 184 -1.86 -13.14 -11.49
C GLY A 184 -2.09 -13.61 -10.06
N ILE A 185 -2.34 -14.91 -9.90
CA ILE A 185 -2.71 -15.52 -8.60
C ILE A 185 -1.62 -15.29 -7.53
N ILE A 186 -0.34 -15.33 -7.92
CA ILE A 186 0.78 -15.11 -6.98
C ILE A 186 0.71 -13.67 -6.44
N GLY A 187 0.54 -12.67 -7.32
CA GLY A 187 0.40 -11.27 -6.92
C GLY A 187 -0.80 -11.04 -6.02
N ILE A 188 -1.97 -11.61 -6.39
CA ILE A 188 -3.18 -11.54 -5.57
C ILE A 188 -2.93 -12.10 -4.17
N SER A 189 -2.29 -13.29 -4.08
CA SER A 189 -2.05 -13.96 -2.82
C SER A 189 -1.07 -13.19 -1.93
N LEU A 190 0.06 -12.75 -2.47
CA LEU A 190 1.07 -12.01 -1.71
C LEU A 190 0.54 -10.64 -1.24
N ALA A 191 -0.11 -9.89 -2.12
CA ALA A 191 -0.74 -8.63 -1.76
C ALA A 191 -1.89 -8.83 -0.77
N GLY A 192 -2.70 -9.90 -0.92
CA GLY A 192 -3.75 -10.24 0.03
C GLY A 192 -3.22 -10.55 1.43
N ILE A 193 -2.15 -11.34 1.54
CA ILE A 193 -1.48 -11.64 2.80
C ILE A 193 -0.97 -10.34 3.44
N LEU A 194 -0.27 -9.51 2.67
CA LEU A 194 0.17 -8.20 3.14
C LEU A 194 -1.02 -7.36 3.60
N GLY A 195 -2.09 -7.29 2.79
CA GLY A 195 -3.31 -6.56 3.10
C GLY A 195 -3.94 -6.93 4.44
N PHE A 196 -3.95 -8.22 4.76
CA PHE A 196 -4.43 -8.73 6.04
C PHE A 196 -3.59 -8.20 7.22
N VAL A 197 -2.25 -8.33 7.12
CA VAL A 197 -1.32 -7.92 8.19
C VAL A 197 -1.37 -6.42 8.41
N LEU A 198 -1.40 -5.62 7.33
CA LEU A 198 -1.44 -4.18 7.41
C LEU A 198 -2.78 -3.67 7.98
N ALA A 199 -3.91 -4.30 7.63
CA ALA A 199 -5.20 -3.98 8.24
C ALA A 199 -5.23 -4.31 9.75
N LYS A 200 -4.63 -5.45 10.16
CA LYS A 200 -4.45 -5.81 11.57
C LYS A 200 -3.60 -4.78 12.30
N SER A 201 -2.51 -4.31 11.71
CA SER A 201 -1.64 -3.30 12.33
C SER A 201 -2.41 -2.00 12.63
N ILE A 202 -3.17 -1.48 11.67
CA ILE A 202 -3.98 -0.27 11.86
C ILE A 202 -5.02 -0.47 12.95
N PHE A 203 -5.74 -1.60 12.91
CA PHE A 203 -6.80 -1.89 13.87
C PHE A 203 -6.27 -1.97 15.31
N GLU A 204 -5.16 -2.65 15.54
CA GLU A 204 -4.61 -2.86 16.89
C GLU A 204 -3.88 -1.63 17.43
N THR A 205 -3.14 -0.93 16.57
CA THR A 205 -2.39 0.26 17.01
C THR A 205 -3.22 1.53 17.01
N HIS A 206 -4.45 1.49 16.49
CA HIS A 206 -5.25 2.68 16.23
C HIS A 206 -4.47 3.75 15.44
N GLY A 207 -3.65 3.31 14.49
CA GLY A 207 -2.80 4.19 13.71
C GLY A 207 -2.25 3.53 12.45
N PHE A 208 -1.90 4.35 11.45
CA PHE A 208 -1.46 3.83 10.16
C PHE A 208 0.07 3.70 10.01
N PHE A 209 0.86 4.06 11.03
CA PHE A 209 2.32 4.13 10.94
C PHE A 209 2.95 2.83 10.44
N TRP A 210 2.64 1.68 11.07
CA TRP A 210 3.26 0.40 10.69
C TRP A 210 2.81 -0.06 9.32
N ALA A 211 1.53 0.06 8.99
CA ALA A 211 1.02 -0.27 7.67
C ALA A 211 1.75 0.54 6.60
N TRP A 212 1.83 1.85 6.78
CA TRP A 212 2.49 2.74 5.86
C TRP A 212 4.00 2.51 5.76
N LEU A 213 4.71 2.36 6.90
CA LEU A 213 6.16 2.16 6.90
C LEU A 213 6.57 0.85 6.21
N ILE A 214 5.88 -0.27 6.54
CA ILE A 214 6.15 -1.57 5.94
C ILE A 214 5.94 -1.51 4.43
N HIS A 215 4.82 -0.92 4.00
CA HIS A 215 4.49 -0.77 2.58
C HIS A 215 5.47 0.19 1.87
N PHE A 216 5.80 1.33 2.48
CA PHE A 216 6.78 2.28 1.95
C PHE A 216 8.13 1.63 1.67
N LEU A 217 8.68 0.87 2.63
CA LEU A 217 9.97 0.20 2.45
C LEU A 217 9.91 -0.86 1.34
N GLN A 218 8.79 -1.56 1.22
CA GLN A 218 8.55 -2.50 0.12
C GLN A 218 8.51 -1.76 -1.23
N ASP A 219 7.80 -0.64 -1.30
CA ASP A 219 7.68 0.18 -2.50
C ASP A 219 9.01 0.79 -2.94
N VAL A 220 9.89 1.18 -2.00
CA VAL A 220 11.24 1.63 -2.34
C VAL A 220 11.99 0.59 -3.16
N VAL A 221 11.84 -0.68 -2.81
CA VAL A 221 12.46 -1.78 -3.55
C VAL A 221 11.78 -1.99 -4.90
N ILE A 222 10.45 -2.02 -4.94
CA ILE A 222 9.67 -2.27 -6.18
C ILE A 222 9.86 -1.10 -7.16
N ILE A 223 9.60 0.13 -6.73
CA ILE A 223 9.68 1.33 -7.58
C ILE A 223 11.11 1.60 -8.01
N GLY A 224 12.09 1.37 -7.11
CA GLY A 224 13.50 1.45 -7.45
C GLY A 224 13.88 0.45 -8.54
N SER A 225 13.39 -0.77 -8.47
CA SER A 225 13.62 -1.80 -9.49
C SER A 225 12.94 -1.45 -10.81
N LEU A 226 11.70 -0.95 -10.76
CA LEU A 226 10.98 -0.49 -11.95
C LEU A 226 11.69 0.71 -12.61
N TYR A 227 12.23 1.63 -11.80
CA TYR A 227 13.03 2.75 -12.31
C TYR A 227 14.27 2.26 -13.08
N LEU A 228 15.00 1.28 -12.53
CA LEU A 228 16.17 0.69 -13.18
C LEU A 228 15.81 -0.05 -14.47
N MET A 229 14.66 -0.72 -14.54
CA MET A 229 14.21 -1.44 -15.74
C MET A 229 13.71 -0.51 -16.85
N ASN A 230 13.29 0.71 -16.53
CA ASN A 230 12.80 1.71 -17.49
C ASN A 230 13.87 2.78 -17.72
N LYS A 231 14.94 2.43 -18.45
CA LYS A 231 16.06 3.33 -18.74
C LYS A 231 15.58 4.68 -19.30
N PRO A 232 16.20 5.81 -18.90
CA PRO A 232 15.99 7.08 -19.60
C PRO A 232 16.36 6.92 -21.08
N THR A 233 15.47 7.32 -21.97
CA THR A 233 15.74 7.36 -23.41
C THR A 233 16.55 8.59 -23.76
#